data_d0e71dd41d0df4ddc8ff400fd59f26c9
#
_entry.id   d0e71dd41d0df4ddc8ff400fd59f26c9
#
_cell.length_a   1.000
_cell.length_b   1.000
_cell.length_c   1.000
_cell.angle_alpha   90.00
_cell.angle_beta   90.00
_cell.angle_gamma   90.00
#
_symmetry.space_group_name_H-M   'P 1'
#
loop_
_entity.id
_entity.type
_entity.pdbx_description
1 polymer ?
#
loop_
_entity_poly.entity_id
_entity_poly.type
_entity_poly.pdbx_seq_one_letter_code
_entity_poly.pdbx_strand_id
1 'polypeptide(L)'
;MKFSQATDNALHVMLYLVMEAPDKPVSVQILAEKLGVSQTYLSKMLTKLVKAGLIHSVSGANGGYRLKRSYEEISFLDVIHAIEGTTSLFECSFNHGQECLIQQVVMDAERQMEQALKNKTIYEMAKQMKGV
;
A
#
# COMPACT_ATOMS: atom_id res chain seq x y z
N MET A 1 -14.09 -10.41 2.90
CA MET A 1 -13.04 -9.80 2.06
C MET A 1 -13.12 -8.30 2.18
N LYS A 2 -12.39 -7.76 3.10
CA LYS A 2 -12.41 -6.33 3.34
C LYS A 2 -11.01 -5.87 3.75
N PHE A 3 -10.45 -4.92 3.01
CA PHE A 3 -9.18 -4.33 3.40
C PHE A 3 -9.40 -3.41 4.61
N SER A 4 -8.37 -3.26 5.43
CA SER A 4 -8.42 -2.42 6.61
C SER A 4 -8.44 -0.93 6.23
N GLN A 5 -8.88 -0.09 7.18
CA GLN A 5 -8.81 1.36 7.00
C GLN A 5 -7.35 1.82 6.80
N ALA A 6 -6.40 1.09 7.38
CA ALA A 6 -4.98 1.39 7.19
C ALA A 6 -4.56 1.25 5.73
N THR A 7 -5.10 0.28 5.00
CA THR A 7 -4.81 0.13 3.57
C THR A 7 -5.34 1.31 2.77
N ASP A 8 -6.57 1.74 3.06
CA ASP A 8 -7.14 2.93 2.41
C ASP A 8 -6.24 4.15 2.66
N ASN A 9 -5.86 4.37 3.91
CA ASN A 9 -4.99 5.50 4.26
C ASN A 9 -3.62 5.39 3.59
N ALA A 10 -3.06 4.18 3.52
CA ALA A 10 -1.76 3.97 2.88
C ALA A 10 -1.79 4.29 1.39
N LEU A 11 -2.84 3.86 0.70
CA LEU A 11 -3.02 4.18 -0.72
C LEU A 11 -3.10 5.68 -0.93
N HIS A 12 -3.83 6.39 -0.05
CA HIS A 12 -3.94 7.85 -0.15
C HIS A 12 -2.63 8.56 0.17
N VAL A 13 -1.85 8.07 1.15
CA VAL A 13 -0.52 8.63 1.42
C VAL A 13 0.37 8.49 0.19
N MET A 14 0.41 7.30 -0.41
CA MET A 14 1.25 7.08 -1.58
C MET A 14 0.84 7.98 -2.73
N LEU A 15 -0.47 8.10 -2.97
CA LEU A 15 -0.98 8.99 -4.01
C LEU A 15 -0.59 10.44 -3.74
N TYR A 16 -0.74 10.91 -2.50
CA TYR A 16 -0.37 12.26 -2.12
C TYR A 16 1.12 12.54 -2.39
N LEU A 17 1.98 11.60 -1.97
CA LEU A 17 3.42 11.76 -2.17
C LEU A 17 3.79 11.83 -3.65
N VAL A 18 3.18 10.98 -4.47
CA VAL A 18 3.43 10.99 -5.91
C VAL A 18 2.95 12.28 -6.56
N MET A 19 1.80 12.79 -6.15
CA MET A 19 1.22 14.00 -6.74
C MET A 19 1.90 15.28 -6.28
N GLU A 20 2.21 15.37 -4.97
CA GLU A 20 2.61 16.65 -4.37
C GLU A 20 4.09 16.73 -4.00
N ALA A 21 4.75 15.60 -3.77
CA ALA A 21 6.13 15.62 -3.28
C ALA A 21 6.95 14.43 -3.81
N PRO A 22 7.05 14.26 -5.14
CA PRO A 22 7.77 13.11 -5.68
C PRO A 22 9.29 13.14 -5.37
N ASP A 23 9.84 14.35 -5.12
CA ASP A 23 11.29 14.53 -4.98
C ASP A 23 11.72 15.02 -3.61
N LYS A 24 10.82 15.10 -2.64
CA LYS A 24 11.17 15.68 -1.33
C LYS A 24 10.43 14.95 -0.21
N PRO A 25 10.99 14.95 1.02
CA PRO A 25 10.31 14.35 2.14
C PRO A 25 9.13 15.20 2.61
N VAL A 26 8.14 14.52 3.19
CA VAL A 26 6.97 15.17 3.80
C VAL A 26 6.87 14.66 5.24
N SER A 27 6.69 15.57 6.19
CA SER A 27 6.63 15.23 7.61
C SER A 27 5.36 14.42 7.93
N VAL A 28 5.43 13.61 8.98
CA VAL A 28 4.26 12.86 9.45
C VAL A 28 3.14 13.80 9.87
N GLN A 29 3.49 14.98 10.39
CA GLN A 29 2.50 15.98 10.80
C GLN A 29 1.66 16.43 9.60
N ILE A 30 2.30 16.77 8.50
CA ILE A 30 1.59 17.20 7.29
C ILE A 30 0.72 16.08 6.74
N LEU A 31 1.26 14.86 6.67
CA LEU A 31 0.50 13.72 6.18
C LEU A 31 -0.71 13.42 7.06
N ALA A 32 -0.53 13.49 8.39
CA ALA A 32 -1.62 13.26 9.33
C ALA A 32 -2.73 14.31 9.18
N GLU A 33 -2.36 15.57 8.99
CA GLU A 33 -3.32 16.63 8.76
C GLU A 33 -4.12 16.40 7.47
N LYS A 34 -3.43 15.98 6.39
CA LYS A 34 -4.08 15.73 5.11
C LYS A 34 -5.08 14.58 5.17
N LEU A 35 -4.79 13.56 5.97
CA LEU A 35 -5.66 12.39 6.11
C LEU A 35 -6.67 12.52 7.24
N GLY A 36 -6.50 13.49 8.13
CA GLY A 36 -7.39 13.64 9.28
C GLY A 36 -7.22 12.54 10.32
N VAL A 37 -6.00 12.05 10.52
CA VAL A 37 -5.70 10.99 11.49
C VAL A 37 -4.61 11.44 12.45
N SER A 38 -4.43 10.70 13.55
CA SER A 38 -3.38 11.03 14.51
C SER A 38 -1.99 10.70 13.96
N GLN A 39 -1.00 11.44 14.41
CA GLN A 39 0.39 11.19 14.01
C GLN A 39 0.88 9.83 14.50
N THR A 40 0.47 9.42 15.70
CA THR A 40 0.85 8.14 16.28
C THR A 40 0.34 6.97 15.42
N TYR A 41 -0.93 7.03 15.03
CA TYR A 41 -1.52 6.00 14.16
C TYR A 41 -0.79 5.96 12.81
N LEU A 42 -0.61 7.15 12.22
CA LEU A 42 0.01 7.24 10.90
C LEU A 42 1.46 6.75 10.90
N SER A 43 2.22 7.06 11.96
CA SER A 43 3.61 6.62 12.08
C SER A 43 3.73 5.10 12.03
N LYS A 44 2.80 4.40 12.68
CA LYS A 44 2.80 2.93 12.66
C LYS A 44 2.57 2.40 11.25
N MET A 45 1.65 3.02 10.53
CA MET A 45 1.34 2.63 9.15
C MET A 45 2.53 2.94 8.23
N LEU A 46 3.13 4.12 8.37
CA LEU A 46 4.28 4.51 7.56
C LEU A 46 5.48 3.58 7.78
N THR A 47 5.65 3.08 9.01
CA THR A 47 6.69 2.10 9.30
C THR A 47 6.54 0.85 8.44
N LYS A 48 5.32 0.39 8.21
CA LYS A 48 5.07 -0.76 7.35
C LYS A 48 5.45 -0.48 5.90
N LEU A 49 5.16 0.73 5.42
CA LEU A 49 5.55 1.13 4.07
C LEU A 49 7.08 1.22 3.93
N VAL A 50 7.76 1.71 4.97
CA VAL A 50 9.23 1.75 4.99
C VAL A 50 9.81 0.34 4.95
N LYS A 51 9.27 -0.58 5.75
CA LYS A 51 9.74 -1.97 5.77
C LYS A 51 9.56 -2.65 4.42
N ALA A 52 8.52 -2.28 3.69
CA ALA A 52 8.26 -2.82 2.35
C ALA A 52 9.15 -2.15 1.28
N GLY A 53 9.92 -1.13 1.64
CA GLY A 53 10.81 -0.45 0.72
C GLY A 53 10.15 0.53 -0.22
N LEU A 54 8.90 0.92 0.06
CA LEU A 54 8.15 1.82 -0.83
C LEU A 54 8.46 3.29 -0.56
N ILE A 55 8.78 3.60 0.68
CA ILE A 55 9.21 4.93 1.12
C ILE A 55 10.39 4.76 2.07
N HIS A 56 11.09 5.85 2.36
CA HIS A 56 12.12 5.84 3.39
C HIS A 56 12.03 7.10 4.24
N SER A 57 12.50 7.00 5.48
CA SER A 57 12.49 8.13 6.39
C SER A 57 13.76 8.96 6.19
N VAL A 58 13.61 10.27 6.31
CA VAL A 58 14.71 11.23 6.23
C VAL A 58 14.72 12.01 7.54
N SER A 59 15.85 12.01 8.24
CA SER A 59 15.97 12.69 9.53
C SER A 59 16.27 14.17 9.34
N GLY A 60 16.14 14.95 10.44
CA GLY A 60 16.43 16.36 10.48
C GLY A 60 15.19 17.24 10.48
N ALA A 61 15.42 18.56 10.55
CA ALA A 61 14.33 19.54 10.65
C ALA A 61 13.42 19.56 9.42
N ASN A 62 13.99 19.28 8.25
CA ASN A 62 13.25 19.22 7.00
C ASN A 62 13.02 17.79 6.54
N GLY A 63 13.08 16.84 7.48
CA GLY A 63 12.89 15.43 7.19
C GLY A 63 11.45 15.01 7.12
N GLY A 64 11.26 13.72 7.08
CA GLY A 64 9.94 13.10 6.97
C GLY A 64 10.04 11.81 6.20
N TYR A 65 9.05 11.58 5.32
CA TYR A 65 8.97 10.37 4.52
C TYR A 65 9.04 10.73 3.04
N ARG A 66 9.84 9.98 2.30
CA ARG A 66 10.10 10.23 0.91
C ARG A 66 9.91 8.96 0.08
N LEU A 67 9.36 9.12 -1.13
CA LEU A 67 9.20 8.00 -2.05
C LEU A 67 10.54 7.38 -2.44
N LYS A 68 10.55 6.08 -2.69
CA LYS A 68 11.71 5.42 -3.28
C LYS A 68 11.98 5.98 -4.67
N ARG A 69 13.21 5.78 -5.17
CA ARG A 69 13.62 6.35 -6.46
C ARG A 69 12.76 5.86 -7.62
N SER A 70 12.40 4.58 -7.65
CA SER A 70 11.59 3.99 -8.72
C SER A 70 10.09 3.99 -8.38
N TYR A 71 9.59 5.10 -7.84
CA TYR A 71 8.20 5.18 -7.37
C TYR A 71 7.16 4.99 -8.46
N GLU A 72 7.53 5.22 -9.74
CA GLU A 72 6.59 5.03 -10.85
C GLU A 72 6.16 3.57 -11.01
N GLU A 73 6.91 2.64 -10.45
CA GLU A 73 6.65 1.21 -10.55
C GLU A 73 5.81 0.66 -9.39
N ILE A 74 5.52 1.47 -8.38
CA ILE A 74 4.76 1.01 -7.21
C ILE A 74 3.33 0.71 -7.61
N SER A 75 2.94 -0.56 -7.47
CA SER A 75 1.58 -1.00 -7.79
C SER A 75 0.66 -0.86 -6.58
N PHE A 76 -0.65 -0.91 -6.83
CA PHE A 76 -1.64 -1.01 -5.76
C PHE A 76 -1.37 -2.24 -4.90
N LEU A 77 -1.01 -3.37 -5.53
CA LEU A 77 -0.72 -4.59 -4.80
C LEU A 77 0.46 -4.43 -3.85
N ASP A 78 1.50 -3.71 -4.25
CA ASP A 78 2.65 -3.46 -3.39
C ASP A 78 2.22 -2.79 -2.09
N VAL A 79 1.37 -1.79 -2.17
CA VAL A 79 0.87 -1.05 -1.01
C VAL A 79 -0.02 -1.94 -0.14
N ILE A 80 -0.92 -2.68 -0.78
CA ILE A 80 -1.83 -3.60 -0.08
C ILE A 80 -1.03 -4.66 0.68
N HIS A 81 -0.03 -5.27 0.06
CA HIS A 81 0.82 -6.27 0.71
C HIS A 81 1.63 -5.68 1.86
N ALA A 82 2.06 -4.42 1.75
CA ALA A 82 2.80 -3.76 2.82
C ALA A 82 1.98 -3.66 4.10
N ILE A 83 0.67 -3.44 3.97
CA ILE A 83 -0.22 -3.20 5.11
C ILE A 83 -0.93 -4.49 5.55
N GLU A 84 -1.49 -5.24 4.60
CA GLU A 84 -2.30 -6.44 4.91
C GLU A 84 -1.46 -7.71 5.03
N GLY A 85 -0.24 -7.68 4.51
CA GLY A 85 0.56 -8.90 4.40
C GLY A 85 0.23 -9.67 3.13
N THR A 86 0.85 -10.84 3.00
CA THR A 86 0.73 -11.67 1.80
C THR A 86 -0.01 -12.98 2.06
N THR A 87 -0.62 -13.13 3.23
CA THR A 87 -1.37 -14.32 3.60
C THR A 87 -2.61 -14.46 2.70
N SER A 88 -2.87 -15.69 2.27
CA SER A 88 -4.04 -15.98 1.45
C SER A 88 -5.33 -15.62 2.17
N LEU A 89 -6.33 -15.17 1.40
CA LEU A 89 -7.66 -14.83 1.93
C LEU A 89 -8.39 -16.04 2.49
N PHE A 90 -8.04 -17.23 2.06
CA PHE A 90 -8.75 -18.44 2.43
C PHE A 90 -7.77 -19.57 2.70
N GLU A 91 -8.01 -20.28 3.80
CA GLU A 91 -7.25 -21.47 4.15
C GLU A 91 -8.24 -22.57 4.51
N CYS A 92 -8.06 -23.75 3.92
CA CYS A 92 -8.92 -24.89 4.20
C CYS A 92 -8.64 -25.41 5.60
N SER A 93 -9.71 -25.48 6.44
CA SER A 93 -9.58 -25.97 7.81
C SER A 93 -9.73 -27.49 7.91
N PHE A 94 -10.04 -28.17 6.79
CA PHE A 94 -10.18 -29.61 6.76
C PHE A 94 -8.95 -30.26 6.17
N ASN A 95 -8.49 -31.34 6.80
CA ASN A 95 -7.38 -32.11 6.29
C ASN A 95 -7.91 -33.28 5.49
N HIS A 96 -7.86 -33.19 4.17
CA HIS A 96 -8.36 -34.20 3.25
C HIS A 96 -7.28 -35.17 2.81
N GLY A 97 -6.02 -34.94 3.17
CA GLY A 97 -4.92 -35.73 2.63
C GLY A 97 -4.68 -35.47 1.14
N GLN A 98 -5.36 -34.50 0.58
CA GLN A 98 -5.22 -34.04 -0.81
C GLN A 98 -5.60 -32.58 -0.91
N GLU A 99 -5.33 -31.98 -2.07
CA GLU A 99 -5.61 -30.57 -2.31
C GLU A 99 -7.12 -30.28 -2.22
N CYS A 100 -7.47 -29.22 -1.50
CA CYS A 100 -8.87 -28.83 -1.30
C CYS A 100 -9.38 -28.07 -2.53
N LEU A 101 -10.41 -28.59 -3.18
CA LEU A 101 -10.99 -27.96 -4.37
C LEU A 101 -11.63 -26.60 -4.07
N ILE A 102 -12.22 -26.47 -2.88
CA ILE A 102 -12.80 -25.19 -2.47
C ILE A 102 -11.70 -24.14 -2.35
N GLN A 103 -10.58 -24.49 -1.72
CA GLN A 103 -9.44 -23.60 -1.59
C GLN A 103 -8.90 -23.18 -2.95
N GLN A 104 -8.83 -24.13 -3.91
CA GLN A 104 -8.38 -23.81 -5.27
C GLN A 104 -9.23 -22.75 -5.94
N VAL A 105 -10.55 -22.86 -5.81
CA VAL A 105 -11.47 -21.88 -6.41
C VAL A 105 -11.20 -20.47 -5.84
N VAL A 106 -11.09 -20.38 -4.51
CA VAL A 106 -10.86 -19.09 -3.86
C VAL A 106 -9.47 -18.54 -4.20
N MET A 107 -8.45 -19.41 -4.21
CA MET A 107 -7.10 -18.99 -4.55
C MET A 107 -6.96 -18.52 -6.00
N ASP A 108 -7.69 -19.15 -6.92
CA ASP A 108 -7.70 -18.71 -8.32
C ASP A 108 -8.30 -17.31 -8.43
N ALA A 109 -9.40 -17.03 -7.73
CA ALA A 109 -10.02 -15.73 -7.71
C ALA A 109 -9.08 -14.68 -7.08
N GLU A 110 -8.40 -15.06 -6.00
CA GLU A 110 -7.42 -14.20 -5.33
C GLU A 110 -6.29 -13.83 -6.29
N ARG A 111 -5.76 -14.82 -7.04
CA ARG A 111 -4.69 -14.54 -8.02
C ARG A 111 -5.14 -13.58 -9.09
N GLN A 112 -6.37 -13.69 -9.56
CA GLN A 112 -6.92 -12.77 -10.55
C GLN A 112 -7.04 -11.35 -9.99
N MET A 113 -7.52 -11.22 -8.75
CA MET A 113 -7.58 -9.94 -8.07
C MET A 113 -6.18 -9.35 -7.90
N GLU A 114 -5.22 -10.15 -7.44
CA GLU A 114 -3.85 -9.69 -7.26
C GLU A 114 -3.22 -9.26 -8.56
N GLN A 115 -3.46 -9.99 -9.65
CA GLN A 115 -2.93 -9.62 -10.96
C GLN A 115 -3.49 -8.28 -11.42
N ALA A 116 -4.78 -8.05 -11.21
CA ALA A 116 -5.41 -6.79 -11.55
C ALA A 116 -4.80 -5.62 -10.76
N LEU A 117 -4.58 -5.83 -9.46
CA LEU A 117 -4.00 -4.80 -8.59
C LEU A 117 -2.52 -4.58 -8.88
N LYS A 118 -1.80 -5.64 -9.30
CA LYS A 118 -0.41 -5.54 -9.68
C LYS A 118 -0.22 -4.72 -10.95
N ASN A 119 -1.20 -4.76 -11.84
CA ASN A 119 -1.14 -4.06 -13.13
C ASN A 119 -1.53 -2.58 -13.02
N LYS A 120 -1.95 -2.11 -11.85
CA LYS A 120 -2.31 -0.71 -11.62
C LYS A 120 -1.26 -0.07 -10.74
N THR A 121 -0.68 1.05 -11.18
CA THR A 121 0.31 1.78 -10.41
C THR A 121 -0.28 3.05 -9.82
N ILE A 122 0.30 3.47 -8.70
CA ILE A 122 -0.09 4.74 -8.07
C ILE A 122 0.22 5.90 -9.02
N TYR A 123 1.36 5.81 -9.70
CA TYR A 123 1.81 6.85 -10.63
C TYR A 123 0.82 7.07 -11.79
N GLU A 124 0.32 5.99 -12.39
CA GLU A 124 -0.68 6.09 -13.45
C GLU A 124 -1.96 6.77 -12.97
N MET A 125 -2.41 6.42 -11.75
CA MET A 125 -3.59 7.07 -11.17
C MET A 125 -3.33 8.55 -10.93
N ALA A 126 -2.15 8.90 -10.41
CA ALA A 126 -1.78 10.29 -10.17
C ALA A 126 -1.80 11.09 -11.47
N LYS A 127 -1.30 10.52 -12.55
CA LYS A 127 -1.31 11.16 -13.87
C LYS A 127 -2.73 11.40 -14.36
N GLN A 128 -3.62 10.42 -14.19
CA GLN A 128 -5.02 10.57 -14.59
C GLN A 128 -5.70 11.69 -13.83
N MET A 129 -5.44 11.79 -12.52
CA MET A 129 -6.04 12.82 -11.69
C MET A 129 -5.52 14.22 -12.05
N LYS A 130 -4.25 14.36 -12.43
CA LYS A 130 -3.67 15.64 -12.86
C LYS A 130 -4.11 16.04 -14.26
N GLY A 131 -4.41 15.06 -15.10
CA GLY A 131 -4.80 15.28 -16.47
C GLY A 131 -6.25 15.69 -16.68
N VAL A 132 -7.02 15.76 -15.61
CA VAL A 132 -8.46 16.06 -15.67
C VAL A 132 -8.74 17.56 -15.59
#